data_6a5fff26b89e29e19507721fe48a715a
#
_entry.id   6a5fff26b89e29e19507721fe48a715a
#
_cell.length_a   1.000
_cell.length_b   1.000
_cell.length_c   1.000
_cell.angle_alpha   90.00
_cell.angle_beta   90.00
_cell.angle_gamma   90.00
#
_symmetry.space_group_name_H-M   'P 1'
#
loop_
_entity.id
_entity.type
_entity.pdbx_description
1 polymer ?
#
loop_
_entity_poly.entity_id
_entity_poly.type
_entity_poly.pdbx_seq_one_letter_code
_entity_poly.pdbx_strand_id
1 'polypeptide(L)'
;FWKAGRNISQSMDYWHNAGLCVILFSIVQGCRFARGNDYFAYSRIFREGSLHVENPFFSVINELLRIVGINEYSCFMVYAFTFALCAMIFMKDYRTYARYMFPLFLIGFMNFEESMIRQAFSYSFFFLYLKYLFKLKFNKPKDILHNHKKLIYCIIFAILTLAIHTGNI
;
A
#
# COMPACT_ATOMS: atom_id res chain seq x y z
N PHE A 1 3.70 9.81 -16.42
CA PHE A 1 4.90 9.61 -15.57
C PHE A 1 5.97 10.69 -15.80
N TRP A 2 6.42 10.89 -17.03
CA TRP A 2 7.46 11.87 -17.36
C TRP A 2 7.07 13.33 -17.05
N LYS A 3 5.80 13.71 -17.29
CA LYS A 3 5.30 15.04 -16.95
C LYS A 3 5.19 15.27 -15.44
N ALA A 4 4.87 14.23 -14.65
CA ALA A 4 4.80 14.32 -13.19
C ALA A 4 6.13 14.72 -12.54
N GLY A 5 7.26 14.42 -13.18
CA GLY A 5 8.59 14.78 -12.67
C GLY A 5 9.10 16.17 -13.07
N ARG A 6 8.48 16.84 -14.04
CA ARG A 6 9.05 18.05 -14.62
C ARG A 6 8.57 19.36 -13.99
N ASN A 7 7.34 19.43 -13.46
CA ASN A 7 6.71 20.66 -12.97
C ASN A 7 5.95 20.49 -11.66
N ILE A 8 6.48 19.73 -10.71
CA ILE A 8 5.81 19.48 -9.44
C ILE A 8 6.15 20.59 -8.42
N SER A 9 5.89 21.84 -8.74
CA SER A 9 5.96 22.91 -7.75
C SER A 9 4.74 22.93 -6.84
N GLN A 10 3.58 22.51 -7.34
CA GLN A 10 2.31 22.56 -6.62
C GLN A 10 1.79 21.15 -6.25
N SER A 11 1.13 21.05 -5.10
CA SER A 11 0.57 19.78 -4.59
C SER A 11 -0.55 19.24 -5.47
N MET A 12 -1.30 20.10 -6.17
CA MET A 12 -2.38 19.70 -7.07
C MET A 12 -1.84 19.00 -8.31
N ASP A 13 -0.77 19.51 -8.93
CA ASP A 13 -0.14 18.90 -10.10
C ASP A 13 0.38 17.49 -9.79
N TYR A 14 0.90 17.31 -8.59
CA TYR A 14 1.33 15.98 -8.14
C TYR A 14 0.16 14.99 -8.16
N TRP A 15 -0.96 15.32 -7.52
CA TRP A 15 -2.09 14.39 -7.39
C TRP A 15 -2.81 14.14 -8.71
N HIS A 16 -2.85 15.11 -9.61
CA HIS A 16 -3.40 14.89 -10.94
C HIS A 16 -2.66 13.75 -11.68
N ASN A 17 -1.33 13.76 -11.63
CA ASN A 17 -0.53 12.72 -12.28
C ASN A 17 -0.44 11.42 -11.44
N ALA A 18 -0.26 11.52 -10.13
CA ALA A 18 -0.17 10.37 -9.24
C ALA A 18 -1.52 9.63 -9.16
N GLY A 19 -2.64 10.34 -9.15
CA GLY A 19 -3.98 9.75 -9.17
C GLY A 19 -4.22 8.88 -10.40
N LEU A 20 -3.83 9.37 -11.58
CA LEU A 20 -3.90 8.56 -12.81
C LEU A 20 -3.04 7.30 -12.69
N CYS A 21 -1.83 7.41 -12.13
CA CYS A 21 -0.96 6.26 -11.91
C CYS A 21 -1.57 5.24 -10.96
N VAL A 22 -2.18 5.70 -9.86
CA VAL A 22 -2.90 4.82 -8.91
C VAL A 22 -4.02 4.08 -9.61
N ILE A 23 -4.86 4.78 -10.37
CA ILE A 23 -5.99 4.18 -11.08
C ILE A 23 -5.50 3.15 -12.10
N LEU A 24 -4.55 3.51 -12.96
CA LEU A 24 -4.01 2.59 -13.98
C LEU A 24 -3.35 1.36 -13.35
N PHE A 25 -2.53 1.54 -12.31
CA PHE A 25 -1.93 0.43 -11.60
C PHE A 25 -2.99 -0.50 -10.99
N SER A 26 -4.02 0.08 -10.35
CA SER A 26 -5.10 -0.68 -9.73
C SER A 26 -5.91 -1.48 -10.73
N ILE A 27 -6.18 -0.92 -11.92
CA ILE A 27 -6.88 -1.62 -13.00
C ILE A 27 -6.01 -2.77 -13.53
N VAL A 28 -4.75 -2.50 -13.88
CA VAL A 28 -3.86 -3.51 -14.45
C VAL A 28 -3.61 -4.66 -13.48
N GLN A 29 -3.36 -4.35 -12.21
CA GLN A 29 -3.08 -5.36 -11.19
C GLN A 29 -4.37 -5.99 -10.61
N GLY A 30 -5.45 -5.23 -10.52
CA GLY A 30 -6.72 -5.72 -10.00
C GLY A 30 -7.49 -6.57 -11.00
N CYS A 31 -7.44 -6.26 -12.30
CA CYS A 31 -8.11 -7.03 -13.34
C CYS A 31 -7.31 -8.25 -13.84
N ARG A 32 -6.24 -8.62 -13.15
CA ARG A 32 -5.47 -9.82 -13.46
C ARG A 32 -6.29 -11.08 -13.17
N PHE A 33 -6.57 -11.87 -14.17
CA PHE A 33 -7.18 -13.18 -13.99
C PHE A 33 -6.10 -14.27 -14.12
N ALA A 34 -6.01 -15.16 -13.12
CA ALA A 34 -5.07 -16.29 -13.08
C ALA A 34 -3.58 -15.92 -13.23
N ARG A 35 -3.21 -14.67 -12.92
CA ARG A 35 -1.82 -14.22 -12.92
C ARG A 35 -1.25 -14.18 -11.50
N GLY A 36 -0.02 -14.65 -11.36
CA GLY A 36 0.69 -14.77 -10.09
C GLY A 36 0.40 -16.09 -9.37
N ASN A 37 1.39 -16.55 -8.63
CA ASN A 37 1.36 -17.85 -7.96
C ASN A 37 0.23 -17.98 -6.92
N ASP A 38 -0.09 -16.86 -6.28
CA ASP A 38 -1.02 -16.82 -5.14
C ASP A 38 -2.47 -16.51 -5.54
N TYR A 39 -2.74 -16.22 -6.83
CA TYR A 39 -4.06 -15.77 -7.27
C TYR A 39 -5.20 -16.69 -6.84
N PHE A 40 -5.09 -17.99 -7.19
CA PHE A 40 -6.15 -18.96 -6.90
C PHE A 40 -6.29 -19.24 -5.41
N ALA A 41 -5.19 -19.20 -4.65
CA ALA A 41 -5.20 -19.37 -3.22
C ALA A 41 -5.98 -18.22 -2.55
N TYR A 42 -5.67 -16.98 -2.88
CA TYR A 42 -6.37 -15.81 -2.29
C TYR A 42 -7.81 -15.67 -2.79
N SER A 43 -8.10 -15.98 -4.04
CA SER A 43 -9.48 -16.02 -4.55
C SER A 43 -10.33 -17.04 -3.78
N ARG A 44 -9.78 -18.23 -3.51
CA ARG A 44 -10.43 -19.25 -2.68
C ARG A 44 -10.63 -18.79 -1.24
N ILE A 45 -9.59 -18.28 -0.60
CA ILE A 45 -9.65 -17.73 0.77
C ILE A 45 -10.74 -16.66 0.88
N PHE A 46 -10.79 -15.76 -0.09
CA PHE A 46 -11.79 -14.70 -0.10
C PHE A 46 -13.21 -15.26 -0.24
N ARG A 47 -13.43 -16.22 -1.15
CA ARG A 47 -14.74 -16.83 -1.41
C ARG A 47 -15.24 -17.69 -0.25
N GLU A 48 -14.37 -18.52 0.32
CA GLU A 48 -14.73 -19.47 1.37
C GLU A 48 -14.90 -18.84 2.75
N GLY A 49 -14.40 -17.60 2.92
CA GLY A 49 -14.54 -16.87 4.19
C GLY A 49 -13.77 -17.55 5.32
N SER A 50 -12.54 -17.93 5.09
CA SER A 50 -11.81 -18.76 6.04
C SER A 50 -11.35 -17.96 7.27
N LEU A 51 -11.99 -18.20 8.40
CA LEU A 51 -11.45 -17.88 9.73
C LEU A 51 -10.22 -18.75 10.09
N HIS A 52 -9.85 -19.69 9.21
CA HIS A 52 -8.76 -20.65 9.40
C HIS A 52 -7.44 -20.22 8.74
N VAL A 53 -7.37 -19.00 8.23
CA VAL A 53 -6.11 -18.51 7.65
C VAL A 53 -5.13 -18.18 8.77
N GLU A 54 -3.91 -18.55 8.56
CA GLU A 54 -2.75 -18.31 9.43
C GLU A 54 -2.57 -16.84 9.84
N ASN A 55 -3.29 -15.91 9.21
CA ASN A 55 -3.29 -14.49 9.54
C ASN A 55 -4.69 -13.95 9.83
N PRO A 56 -5.09 -13.84 11.11
CA PRO A 56 -6.41 -13.40 11.50
C PRO A 56 -6.74 -11.96 11.08
N PHE A 57 -5.73 -11.08 11.03
CA PHE A 57 -5.96 -9.68 10.66
C PHE A 57 -6.28 -9.54 9.16
N PHE A 58 -5.59 -10.28 8.30
CA PHE A 58 -5.90 -10.32 6.87
C PHE A 58 -7.29 -10.93 6.61
N SER A 59 -7.66 -11.95 7.39
CA SER A 59 -9.00 -12.57 7.32
C SER A 59 -10.10 -11.59 7.70
N VAL A 60 -9.90 -10.76 8.74
CA VAL A 60 -10.86 -9.71 9.12
C VAL A 60 -11.03 -8.70 7.99
N ILE A 61 -9.95 -8.29 7.32
CA ILE A 61 -10.04 -7.37 6.18
C ILE A 61 -10.85 -8.01 5.04
N ASN A 62 -10.59 -9.27 4.69
CA ASN A 62 -11.34 -9.98 3.68
C ASN A 62 -12.84 -10.05 4.03
N GLU A 63 -13.17 -10.33 5.29
CA GLU A 63 -14.56 -10.37 5.73
C GLU A 63 -15.24 -9.01 5.65
N LEU A 64 -14.55 -7.93 6.03
CA LEU A 64 -15.06 -6.57 5.86
C LEU A 64 -15.33 -6.23 4.39
N LEU A 65 -14.42 -6.62 3.47
CA LEU A 65 -14.62 -6.41 2.04
C LEU A 65 -15.84 -7.20 1.53
N ARG A 66 -16.06 -8.42 2.00
CA ARG A 66 -17.24 -9.23 1.66
C ARG A 66 -18.53 -8.60 2.14
N ILE A 67 -18.57 -8.09 3.37
CA ILE A 67 -19.73 -7.39 3.94
C ILE A 67 -20.10 -6.17 3.10
N VAL A 68 -19.11 -5.45 2.57
CA VAL A 68 -19.32 -4.29 1.66
C VAL A 68 -19.77 -4.72 0.26
N GLY A 69 -19.79 -6.03 -0.04
CA GLY A 69 -20.21 -6.54 -1.34
C GLY A 69 -19.09 -6.65 -2.39
N ILE A 70 -17.84 -6.58 -1.96
CA ILE A 70 -16.68 -6.86 -2.84
C ILE A 70 -16.63 -8.36 -3.11
N ASN A 71 -16.41 -8.74 -4.37
CA ASN A 71 -16.27 -10.15 -4.76
C ASN A 71 -14.79 -10.58 -4.84
N GLU A 72 -14.56 -11.89 -5.06
CA GLU A 72 -13.22 -12.48 -5.11
C GLU A 72 -12.33 -11.98 -6.26
N TYR A 73 -12.87 -11.30 -7.24
CA TYR A 73 -12.11 -10.65 -8.33
C TYR A 73 -11.78 -9.21 -8.01
N SER A 74 -12.75 -8.49 -7.46
CA SER A 74 -12.61 -7.07 -7.15
C SER A 74 -11.74 -6.82 -5.91
N CYS A 75 -11.55 -7.79 -5.03
CA CYS A 75 -10.69 -7.65 -3.86
C CYS A 75 -9.22 -7.35 -4.25
N PHE A 76 -8.74 -7.93 -5.37
CA PHE A 76 -7.40 -7.64 -5.88
C PHE A 76 -7.23 -6.18 -6.30
N MET A 77 -8.28 -5.58 -6.86
CA MET A 77 -8.28 -4.15 -7.20
C MET A 77 -8.17 -3.28 -5.94
N VAL A 78 -8.84 -3.66 -4.85
CA VAL A 78 -8.75 -2.93 -3.57
C VAL A 78 -7.34 -3.02 -2.99
N TYR A 79 -6.71 -4.19 -3.03
CA TYR A 79 -5.33 -4.36 -2.55
C TYR A 79 -4.34 -3.55 -3.39
N ALA A 80 -4.43 -3.66 -4.71
CA ALA A 80 -3.57 -2.92 -5.63
C ALA A 80 -3.77 -1.40 -5.49
N PHE A 81 -5.02 -0.95 -5.34
CA PHE A 81 -5.34 0.46 -5.11
C PHE A 81 -4.72 0.97 -3.81
N THR A 82 -4.91 0.22 -2.71
CA THR A 82 -4.37 0.60 -1.40
C THR A 82 -2.85 0.69 -1.45
N PHE A 83 -2.21 -0.29 -2.08
CA PHE A 83 -0.75 -0.32 -2.24
C PHE A 83 -0.23 0.88 -3.04
N ALA A 84 -0.79 1.12 -4.21
CA ALA A 84 -0.38 2.24 -5.07
C ALA A 84 -0.65 3.60 -4.41
N LEU A 85 -1.81 3.76 -3.76
CA LEU A 85 -2.17 4.98 -3.06
C LEU A 85 -1.18 5.30 -1.92
N CYS A 86 -0.88 4.33 -1.06
CA CYS A 86 0.05 4.51 0.06
C CYS A 86 1.47 4.82 -0.44
N ALA A 87 1.93 4.15 -1.50
CA ALA A 87 3.20 4.46 -2.13
C ALA A 87 3.24 5.90 -2.68
N MET A 88 2.18 6.36 -3.37
CA MET A 88 2.11 7.73 -3.88
C MET A 88 2.02 8.76 -2.75
N ILE A 89 1.34 8.44 -1.65
CA ILE A 89 1.31 9.28 -0.44
C ILE A 89 2.73 9.43 0.16
N PHE A 90 3.51 8.36 0.19
CA PHE A 90 4.91 8.40 0.63
C PHE A 90 5.78 9.21 -0.34
N MET A 91 5.70 8.94 -1.64
CA MET A 91 6.49 9.58 -2.68
C MET A 91 6.23 11.09 -2.80
N LYS A 92 5.05 11.57 -2.36
CA LYS A 92 4.71 13.00 -2.36
C LYS A 92 5.74 13.85 -1.61
N ASP A 93 6.28 13.34 -0.54
CA ASP A 93 7.28 14.07 0.26
C ASP A 93 8.63 14.17 -0.47
N TYR A 94 8.86 13.29 -1.47
CA TYR A 94 10.06 13.23 -2.32
C TYR A 94 9.77 13.59 -3.78
N ARG A 95 8.78 14.43 -4.01
CA ARG A 95 8.25 14.77 -5.36
C ARG A 95 9.29 15.26 -6.36
N THR A 96 10.38 15.89 -5.92
CA THR A 96 11.49 16.30 -6.78
C THR A 96 12.17 15.15 -7.50
N TYR A 97 12.10 13.96 -6.92
CA TYR A 97 12.68 12.73 -7.48
C TYR A 97 11.61 11.83 -8.14
N ALA A 98 10.35 12.27 -8.20
CA ALA A 98 9.23 11.44 -8.69
C ALA A 98 9.46 10.91 -10.11
N ARG A 99 10.14 11.65 -10.98
CA ARG A 99 10.49 11.23 -12.35
C ARG A 99 11.32 9.94 -12.41
N TYR A 100 12.10 9.66 -11.35
CA TYR A 100 12.91 8.44 -11.24
C TYR A 100 12.18 7.39 -10.40
N MET A 101 11.49 7.82 -9.35
CA MET A 101 10.82 6.93 -8.42
C MET A 101 9.62 6.20 -9.07
N PHE A 102 8.85 6.86 -9.93
CA PHE A 102 7.67 6.25 -10.56
C PHE A 102 8.02 5.08 -11.49
N PRO A 103 8.97 5.20 -12.42
CA PRO A 103 9.39 4.04 -13.22
C PRO A 103 9.96 2.91 -12.37
N LEU A 104 10.79 3.22 -11.38
CA LEU A 104 11.37 2.22 -10.47
C LEU A 104 10.30 1.52 -9.65
N PHE A 105 9.29 2.27 -9.17
CA PHE A 105 8.14 1.70 -8.48
C PHE A 105 7.39 0.70 -9.37
N LEU A 106 7.08 1.09 -10.61
CA LEU A 106 6.37 0.20 -11.51
C LEU A 106 7.16 -1.07 -11.82
N ILE A 107 8.42 -0.94 -12.21
CA ILE A 107 9.27 -2.09 -12.57
C ILE A 107 9.48 -3.00 -11.34
N GLY A 108 9.76 -2.41 -10.17
CA GLY A 108 10.07 -3.15 -8.97
C GLY A 108 8.86 -3.85 -8.33
N PHE A 109 7.68 -3.24 -8.41
CA PHE A 109 6.53 -3.72 -7.63
C PHE A 109 5.43 -4.39 -8.45
N MET A 110 5.45 -4.34 -9.80
CA MET A 110 4.47 -5.07 -10.60
C MET A 110 4.52 -6.57 -10.33
N ASN A 111 5.70 -7.17 -10.50
CA ASN A 111 5.89 -8.61 -10.27
C ASN A 111 5.71 -9.00 -8.79
N PHE A 112 6.12 -8.13 -7.89
CA PHE A 112 5.99 -8.35 -6.46
C PHE A 112 4.52 -8.41 -6.03
N GLU A 113 3.71 -7.47 -6.50
CA GLU A 113 2.28 -7.44 -6.18
C GLU A 113 1.53 -8.63 -6.80
N GLU A 114 1.95 -9.10 -7.98
CA GLU A 114 1.39 -10.29 -8.62
C GLU A 114 1.66 -11.59 -7.85
N SER A 115 2.84 -11.72 -7.26
CA SER A 115 3.29 -12.97 -6.64
C SER A 115 3.02 -13.03 -5.14
N MET A 116 2.91 -11.89 -4.47
CA MET A 116 2.89 -11.78 -3.01
C MET A 116 1.86 -10.77 -2.51
N ILE A 117 0.57 -11.04 -2.81
CA ILE A 117 -0.54 -10.11 -2.56
C ILE A 117 -0.60 -9.62 -1.11
N ARG A 118 -0.51 -10.54 -0.14
CA ARG A 118 -0.54 -10.22 1.28
C ARG A 118 0.64 -9.34 1.71
N GLN A 119 1.83 -9.66 1.21
CA GLN A 119 3.02 -8.87 1.49
C GLN A 119 2.92 -7.49 0.86
N ALA A 120 2.47 -7.38 -0.39
CA ALA A 120 2.25 -6.10 -1.05
C ALA A 120 1.25 -5.23 -0.27
N PHE A 121 0.17 -5.83 0.22
CA PHE A 121 -0.79 -5.13 1.06
C PHE A 121 -0.18 -4.68 2.41
N SER A 122 0.66 -5.49 3.03
CA SER A 122 1.44 -5.10 4.22
C SER A 122 2.37 -3.93 3.93
N TYR A 123 3.05 -3.92 2.80
CA TYR A 123 3.91 -2.79 2.38
C TYR A 123 3.16 -1.48 2.17
N SER A 124 1.85 -1.52 1.95
CA SER A 124 1.03 -0.29 1.93
C SER A 124 1.19 0.50 3.24
N PHE A 125 1.08 -0.20 4.36
CA PHE A 125 1.23 0.41 5.69
C PHE A 125 2.69 0.71 6.02
N PHE A 126 3.63 -0.09 5.51
CA PHE A 126 5.05 0.19 5.64
C PHE A 126 5.47 1.51 4.97
N PHE A 127 4.92 1.85 3.80
CA PHE A 127 5.15 3.16 3.19
C PHE A 127 4.64 4.31 4.08
N LEU A 128 3.50 4.14 4.71
CA LEU A 128 2.98 5.14 5.65
C LEU A 128 3.84 5.21 6.93
N TYR A 129 4.29 4.08 7.45
CA TYR A 129 5.26 4.04 8.54
C TYR A 129 6.53 4.83 8.21
N LEU A 130 7.16 4.54 7.07
CA LEU A 130 8.37 5.26 6.61
C LEU A 130 8.13 6.76 6.46
N LYS A 131 6.97 7.15 5.92
CA LYS A 131 6.59 8.56 5.79
C LYS A 131 6.62 9.31 7.10
N TYR A 132 6.08 8.72 8.16
CA TYR A 132 6.05 9.36 9.48
C TYR A 132 7.38 9.23 10.19
N LEU A 133 8.09 8.10 10.03
CA LEU A 133 9.42 7.88 10.59
C LEU A 133 10.42 8.94 10.12
N PHE A 134 10.49 9.19 8.81
CA PHE A 134 11.41 10.21 8.26
C PHE A 134 11.04 11.65 8.63
N LYS A 135 9.84 11.87 9.14
CA LYS A 135 9.40 13.18 9.67
C LYS A 135 9.67 13.37 11.16
N LEU A 136 10.14 12.34 11.86
CA LEU A 136 10.53 12.46 13.26
C LEU A 136 11.88 13.18 13.35
N LYS A 137 11.94 14.21 14.20
CA LYS A 137 13.16 14.95 14.53
C LYS A 137 13.36 14.88 16.02
N PHE A 138 14.49 14.36 16.46
CA PHE A 138 14.84 14.17 17.89
C PHE A 138 16.06 14.99 18.31
N ASN A 139 16.18 16.21 17.80
CA ASN A 139 17.34 17.04 18.08
C ASN A 139 17.32 17.67 19.49
N LYS A 140 16.14 17.79 20.11
CA LYS A 140 15.96 18.38 21.46
C LYS A 140 14.88 17.62 22.23
N PRO A 141 14.95 17.58 23.58
CA PRO A 141 13.92 16.92 24.40
C PRO A 141 12.50 17.43 24.15
N LYS A 142 12.33 18.72 23.85
CA LYS A 142 11.03 19.33 23.50
C LYS A 142 10.44 18.80 22.21
N ASP A 143 11.26 18.25 21.31
CA ASP A 143 10.80 17.71 20.05
C ASP A 143 9.95 16.44 20.23
N ILE A 144 10.16 15.70 21.33
CA ILE A 144 9.38 14.51 21.69
C ILE A 144 7.89 14.89 21.86
N LEU A 145 7.63 15.97 22.60
CA LEU A 145 6.26 16.43 22.83
C LEU A 145 5.61 16.95 21.55
N HIS A 146 6.37 17.59 20.67
CA HIS A 146 5.86 18.07 19.37
C HIS A 146 5.64 16.93 18.36
N ASN A 147 6.40 15.85 18.47
CA ASN A 147 6.36 14.72 17.56
C ASN A 147 5.43 13.57 18.02
N HIS A 148 4.75 13.70 19.19
CA HIS A 148 3.94 12.61 19.75
C HIS A 148 2.89 12.05 18.76
N LYS A 149 2.20 12.90 18.01
CA LYS A 149 1.23 12.47 16.99
C LYS A 149 1.88 11.64 15.88
N LYS A 150 3.05 12.09 15.39
CA LYS A 150 3.79 11.35 14.34
C LYS A 150 4.30 10.02 14.87
N LEU A 151 4.73 9.97 16.13
CA LEU A 151 5.17 8.75 16.79
C LEU A 151 4.01 7.75 16.92
N ILE A 152 2.83 8.21 17.31
CA ILE A 152 1.61 7.38 17.38
C ILE A 152 1.31 6.79 16.00
N TYR A 153 1.32 7.58 14.92
CA TYR A 153 1.12 7.08 13.58
C TYR A 153 2.19 6.06 13.15
N CYS A 154 3.48 6.31 13.49
CA CYS A 154 4.53 5.32 13.26
C CYS A 154 4.22 3.99 13.94
N ILE A 155 3.85 4.01 15.22
CA ILE A 155 3.54 2.79 15.98
C ILE A 155 2.33 2.08 15.37
N ILE A 156 1.25 2.80 15.07
CA ILE A 156 0.04 2.21 14.46
C ILE A 156 0.40 1.53 13.12
N PHE A 157 1.11 2.22 12.23
CA PHE A 157 1.44 1.65 10.92
C PHE A 157 2.48 0.53 11.00
N ALA A 158 3.40 0.57 11.96
CA ALA A 158 4.30 -0.55 12.23
C ALA A 158 3.51 -1.80 12.68
N ILE A 159 2.58 -1.63 13.62
CA ILE A 159 1.73 -2.73 14.10
C ILE A 159 0.89 -3.29 12.94
N LEU A 160 0.25 -2.45 12.13
CA LEU A 160 -0.54 -2.88 10.97
C LEU A 160 0.33 -3.65 9.95
N THR A 161 1.53 -3.16 9.65
CA THR A 161 2.47 -3.83 8.77
C THR A 161 2.80 -5.24 9.26
N LEU A 162 3.15 -5.36 10.53
CA LEU A 162 3.47 -6.64 11.16
C LEU A 162 2.24 -7.55 11.23
N ALA A 163 1.10 -7.04 11.66
CA ALA A 163 -0.13 -7.83 11.81
C ALA A 163 -0.62 -8.45 10.51
N ILE A 164 -0.36 -7.81 9.36
CA ILE A 164 -0.72 -8.35 8.05
C ILE A 164 0.35 -9.34 7.55
N HIS A 165 1.61 -9.09 7.86
CA HIS A 165 2.73 -9.90 7.35
C HIS A 165 2.93 -11.18 8.18
N THR A 166 2.85 -11.09 9.51
CA THR A 166 3.10 -12.21 10.43
C THR A 166 1.99 -13.25 10.36
N GLY A 167 2.05 -14.11 9.38
CA GLY A 167 1.14 -15.23 9.26
C GLY A 167 1.82 -16.59 9.36
N ASN A 168 3.15 -16.64 9.46
CA ASN A 168 3.92 -17.86 9.60
C ASN A 168 5.22 -17.56 10.35
N ILE A 169 5.15 -17.48 11.66
CA ILE A 169 6.30 -17.73 12.54
C ILE A 169 6.01 -18.98 13.33
#